data_0786864b5c8a583d2ebf96adc242af3e
#
_entry.id   0786864b5c8a583d2ebf96adc242af3e
#
_cell.length_a   1.000
_cell.length_b   1.000
_cell.length_c   1.000
_cell.angle_alpha   90.00
_cell.angle_beta   90.00
_cell.angle_gamma   90.00
#
_symmetry.space_group_name_H-M   'P 1'
#
loop_
_entity.id
_entity.type
_entity.pdbx_description
1 polymer ?
#
loop_
_entity_poly.entity_id
_entity_poly.type
_entity_poly.pdbx_seq_one_letter_code
_entity_poly.pdbx_strand_id
1 'polypeptide(L)'
;MRSGYALALVLGGSAALFGLVFDPSEKVIWNQTASAPEGLYWLRDEPFTKGRWVVLSARSVPAEWAEARGYVGKDWPLLKQVSGVPGDEICRNGVDVFINDELVAKALFFDKNGRDLPIWDGCVTLRNGELFLLSPHPSSLDGRYFGAVREADILGVAVPFVRSSVHAQSAG
;
A
#
# COMPACT_ATOMS: atom_id res chain seq x y z
N MET A 1 10.04 48.06 -24.18
CA MET A 1 9.88 46.66 -24.63
C MET A 1 10.91 45.67 -24.01
N ARG A 2 12.12 46.08 -23.68
CA ARG A 2 13.19 45.20 -23.11
C ARG A 2 12.87 44.66 -21.69
N SER A 3 12.11 45.42 -20.89
CA SER A 3 11.79 45.03 -19.49
C SER A 3 10.82 43.85 -19.36
N GLY A 4 9.89 43.68 -20.33
CA GLY A 4 8.91 42.60 -20.31
C GLY A 4 9.52 41.23 -20.60
N TYR A 5 10.54 41.15 -21.46
CA TYR A 5 11.21 39.89 -21.75
C TYR A 5 12.08 39.41 -20.59
N ALA A 6 12.70 40.34 -19.83
CA ALA A 6 13.47 39.99 -18.65
C ALA A 6 12.59 39.39 -17.55
N LEU A 7 11.39 39.94 -17.33
CA LEU A 7 10.41 39.41 -16.37
C LEU A 7 9.89 38.04 -16.78
N ALA A 8 9.58 37.84 -18.08
CA ALA A 8 9.12 36.56 -18.60
C ALA A 8 10.20 35.46 -18.49
N LEU A 9 11.48 35.79 -18.73
CA LEU A 9 12.57 34.83 -18.56
C LEU A 9 12.80 34.46 -17.10
N VAL A 10 12.69 35.41 -16.17
CA VAL A 10 12.83 35.13 -14.73
C VAL A 10 11.68 34.25 -14.24
N LEU A 11 10.43 34.53 -14.61
CA LEU A 11 9.27 33.74 -14.23
C LEU A 11 9.29 32.33 -14.87
N GLY A 12 9.69 32.25 -16.14
CA GLY A 12 9.83 30.97 -16.83
C GLY A 12 10.95 30.11 -16.25
N GLY A 13 12.10 30.73 -15.94
CA GLY A 13 13.23 30.06 -15.30
C GLY A 13 12.90 29.55 -13.89
N SER A 14 12.18 30.36 -13.10
CA SER A 14 11.76 29.96 -11.75
C SER A 14 10.75 28.79 -11.78
N ALA A 15 9.81 28.79 -12.71
CA ALA A 15 8.86 27.70 -12.88
C ALA A 15 9.54 26.40 -13.32
N ALA A 16 10.52 26.49 -14.22
CA ALA A 16 11.30 25.33 -14.67
C ALA A 16 12.18 24.77 -13.53
N LEU A 17 12.82 25.63 -12.74
CA LEU A 17 13.60 25.20 -11.57
C LEU A 17 12.72 24.56 -10.49
N PHE A 18 11.53 25.08 -10.25
CA PHE A 18 10.57 24.53 -9.31
C PHE A 18 10.13 23.14 -9.75
N GLY A 19 9.86 22.91 -11.04
CA GLY A 19 9.51 21.60 -11.59
C GLY A 19 10.63 20.57 -11.54
N LEU A 20 11.91 21.02 -11.54
CA LEU A 20 13.08 20.14 -11.39
C LEU A 20 13.34 19.72 -9.93
N VAL A 21 12.89 20.50 -8.96
CA VAL A 21 13.13 20.27 -7.53
C VAL A 21 11.92 19.61 -6.86
N PHE A 22 10.73 19.78 -7.42
CA PHE A 22 9.48 19.28 -6.84
C PHE A 22 8.81 18.34 -7.84
N ASP A 23 8.96 17.01 -7.61
CA ASP A 23 8.17 16.00 -8.31
C ASP A 23 6.97 15.57 -7.44
N PRO A 24 5.79 16.18 -7.66
CA PRO A 24 4.59 15.81 -6.89
C PRO A 24 4.06 14.42 -7.24
N SER A 25 4.52 13.82 -8.35
CA SER A 25 4.05 12.51 -8.82
C SER A 25 4.43 11.38 -7.86
N GLU A 26 5.58 11.50 -7.18
CA GLU A 26 6.01 10.53 -6.16
C GLU A 26 5.24 10.65 -4.83
N LYS A 27 4.47 11.71 -4.65
CA LYS A 27 3.76 12.01 -3.38
C LYS A 27 2.27 11.70 -3.42
N VAL A 28 1.72 11.38 -4.60
CA VAL A 28 0.29 11.17 -4.79
C VAL A 28 0.04 9.82 -5.44
N ILE A 29 -0.82 9.02 -4.82
CA ILE A 29 -1.24 7.72 -5.33
C ILE A 29 -2.75 7.75 -5.58
N TRP A 30 -3.15 7.30 -6.76
CA TRP A 30 -4.55 7.07 -7.11
C TRP A 30 -4.89 5.58 -6.94
N ASN A 31 -5.75 5.26 -5.97
CA ASN A 31 -6.25 3.90 -5.78
C ASN A 31 -7.59 3.70 -6.50
N GLN A 32 -7.63 2.72 -7.40
CA GLN A 32 -8.81 2.31 -8.17
C GLN A 32 -9.30 0.91 -7.77
N THR A 33 -8.71 0.30 -6.75
CA THR A 33 -9.00 -1.09 -6.38
C THR A 33 -9.80 -1.16 -5.09
N ALA A 34 -10.75 -2.08 -5.02
CA ALA A 34 -11.57 -2.31 -3.83
C ALA A 34 -10.79 -2.85 -2.61
N SER A 35 -9.49 -3.13 -2.73
CA SER A 35 -8.65 -3.58 -1.61
C SER A 35 -8.40 -2.50 -0.56
N ALA A 36 -8.60 -1.23 -0.91
CA ALA A 36 -8.59 -0.07 -0.03
C ALA A 36 -9.67 0.91 -0.50
N PRO A 37 -10.07 1.91 0.31
CA PRO A 37 -10.97 2.95 -0.15
C PRO A 37 -10.47 3.59 -1.44
N GLU A 38 -11.34 3.72 -2.44
CA GLU A 38 -10.99 4.34 -3.71
C GLU A 38 -10.73 5.83 -3.53
N GLY A 39 -9.76 6.38 -4.25
CA GLY A 39 -9.46 7.80 -4.22
C GLY A 39 -7.98 8.16 -4.28
N LEU A 40 -7.72 9.46 -4.11
CA LEU A 40 -6.38 10.02 -4.05
C LEU A 40 -5.82 9.94 -2.63
N TYR A 41 -4.56 9.53 -2.54
CA TYR A 41 -3.81 9.47 -1.30
C TYR A 41 -2.53 10.27 -1.42
N TRP A 42 -2.23 11.03 -0.37
CA TRP A 42 -0.94 11.69 -0.21
C TRP A 42 0.02 10.78 0.55
N LEU A 43 1.22 10.59 0.03
CA LEU A 43 2.29 9.88 0.73
C LEU A 43 2.97 10.80 1.75
N ARG A 44 3.08 10.31 2.98
CA ARG A 44 3.75 11.00 4.07
C ARG A 44 4.84 10.12 4.66
N ASP A 45 5.92 10.76 5.05
CA ASP A 45 6.97 10.17 5.86
C ASP A 45 6.53 10.23 7.34
N GLU A 46 5.78 9.24 7.75
CA GLU A 46 5.25 9.08 9.11
C GLU A 46 5.52 7.66 9.59
N PRO A 47 5.57 7.40 10.93
CA PRO A 47 5.77 6.07 11.47
C PRO A 47 4.69 5.07 11.01
N PHE A 48 5.11 3.85 10.69
CA PHE A 48 4.22 2.76 10.30
C PHE A 48 3.60 2.12 11.54
N THR A 49 2.38 2.52 11.87
CA THR A 49 1.63 1.99 13.02
C THR A 49 0.42 1.19 12.57
N LYS A 50 -0.05 0.26 13.41
CA LYS A 50 -1.24 -0.57 13.11
C LYS A 50 -2.44 0.31 12.71
N GLY A 51 -3.16 -0.13 11.69
CA GLY A 51 -4.32 0.57 11.14
C GLY A 51 -4.00 1.64 10.10
N ARG A 52 -2.73 2.03 9.92
CA ARG A 52 -2.35 3.00 8.87
C ARG A 52 -2.30 2.34 7.51
N TRP A 53 -2.77 3.06 6.51
CA TRP A 53 -2.59 2.69 5.12
C TRP A 53 -1.17 3.03 4.68
N VAL A 54 -0.53 2.12 3.95
CA VAL A 54 0.83 2.28 3.42
C VAL A 54 0.87 1.86 1.96
N VAL A 55 1.80 2.42 1.21
CA VAL A 55 2.04 2.06 -0.18
C VAL A 55 3.27 1.19 -0.26
N LEU A 56 3.07 -0.05 -0.66
CA LEU A 56 4.13 -1.01 -0.95
C LEU A 56 4.62 -0.79 -2.37
N SER A 57 5.92 -0.67 -2.55
CA SER A 57 6.58 -0.41 -3.83
C SER A 57 6.18 -1.43 -4.90
N ALA A 58 6.04 -0.97 -6.13
CA ALA A 58 5.86 -1.84 -7.30
C ALA A 58 7.01 -2.85 -7.51
N ARG A 59 8.20 -2.56 -6.94
CA ARG A 59 9.37 -3.43 -6.98
C ARG A 59 9.46 -4.39 -5.78
N SER A 60 8.46 -4.42 -4.93
CA SER A 60 8.36 -5.41 -3.86
C SER A 60 7.98 -6.77 -4.42
N VAL A 61 8.43 -7.84 -3.77
CA VAL A 61 8.10 -9.22 -4.18
C VAL A 61 6.59 -9.44 -4.37
N PRO A 62 5.69 -8.97 -3.47
CA PRO A 62 4.25 -9.09 -3.67
C PRO A 62 3.74 -8.37 -4.93
N ALA A 63 4.24 -7.16 -5.20
CA ALA A 63 3.78 -6.37 -6.34
C ALA A 63 4.26 -6.96 -7.67
N GLU A 64 5.54 -7.35 -7.77
CA GLU A 64 6.10 -8.03 -8.94
C GLU A 64 5.39 -9.35 -9.24
N TRP A 65 5.09 -10.13 -8.19
CA TRP A 65 4.33 -11.37 -8.35
C TRP A 65 2.92 -11.11 -8.88
N ALA A 66 2.24 -10.08 -8.35
CA ALA A 66 0.90 -9.70 -8.78
C ALA A 66 0.90 -9.18 -10.23
N GLU A 67 1.89 -8.38 -10.61
CA GLU A 67 2.09 -7.89 -11.98
C GLU A 67 2.31 -9.05 -12.96
N ALA A 68 3.25 -9.94 -12.66
CA ALA A 68 3.60 -11.07 -13.51
C ALA A 68 2.40 -12.01 -13.82
N ARG A 69 1.39 -12.00 -12.96
CA ARG A 69 0.14 -12.77 -13.12
C ARG A 69 -1.05 -11.95 -13.61
N GLY A 70 -0.87 -10.66 -13.89
CA GLY A 70 -1.91 -9.78 -14.41
C GLY A 70 -2.99 -9.40 -13.38
N TYR A 71 -2.69 -9.46 -12.08
CA TYR A 71 -3.60 -8.97 -11.04
C TYR A 71 -3.56 -7.45 -10.91
N VAL A 72 -2.44 -6.84 -11.24
CA VAL A 72 -2.22 -5.39 -11.28
C VAL A 72 -1.53 -4.99 -12.58
N GLY A 73 -1.56 -3.70 -12.90
CA GLY A 73 -0.85 -3.14 -14.04
C GLY A 73 0.66 -3.11 -13.83
N LYS A 74 1.38 -2.79 -14.90
CA LYS A 74 2.84 -2.66 -14.88
C LYS A 74 3.25 -1.53 -13.94
N ASP A 75 4.30 -1.77 -13.15
CA ASP A 75 4.85 -0.83 -12.18
C ASP A 75 3.81 -0.30 -11.18
N TRP A 76 2.78 -1.10 -10.86
CA TRP A 76 1.68 -0.70 -9.98
C TRP A 76 2.00 -0.97 -8.51
N PRO A 77 2.07 0.05 -7.64
CA PRO A 77 2.26 -0.13 -6.20
C PRO A 77 0.99 -0.70 -5.55
N LEU A 78 1.15 -1.34 -4.39
CA LEU A 78 0.03 -1.91 -3.65
C LEU A 78 -0.31 -1.06 -2.43
N LEU A 79 -1.58 -0.67 -2.28
CA LEU A 79 -2.08 0.01 -1.09
C LEU A 79 -2.61 -1.04 -0.10
N LYS A 80 -2.03 -1.08 1.11
CA LYS A 80 -2.32 -2.04 2.17
C LYS A 80 -2.35 -1.38 3.53
N GLN A 81 -2.96 -2.05 4.51
CA GLN A 81 -3.03 -1.56 5.89
C GLN A 81 -2.01 -2.30 6.76
N VAL A 82 -1.30 -1.58 7.62
CA VAL A 82 -0.41 -2.18 8.61
C VAL A 82 -1.27 -2.92 9.63
N SER A 83 -1.10 -4.24 9.70
CA SER A 83 -1.83 -5.11 10.63
C SER A 83 -0.92 -5.68 11.71
N GLY A 84 0.36 -5.94 11.40
CA GLY A 84 1.38 -6.38 12.36
C GLY A 84 2.61 -5.49 12.30
N VAL A 85 3.25 -5.31 13.45
CA VAL A 85 4.46 -4.49 13.67
C VAL A 85 5.52 -5.32 14.40
N PRO A 86 6.78 -4.87 14.47
CA PRO A 86 7.84 -5.60 15.18
C PRO A 86 7.42 -6.06 16.58
N GLY A 87 7.68 -7.34 16.87
CA GLY A 87 7.30 -8.01 18.11
C GLY A 87 5.98 -8.79 18.03
N ASP A 88 5.12 -8.54 17.03
CA ASP A 88 3.94 -9.37 16.81
C ASP A 88 4.33 -10.76 16.28
N GLU A 89 3.66 -11.79 16.73
CA GLU A 89 3.74 -13.13 16.16
C GLU A 89 2.67 -13.28 15.07
N ILE A 90 3.10 -13.69 13.88
CA ILE A 90 2.23 -13.93 12.74
C ILE A 90 2.25 -15.42 12.44
N CYS A 91 1.08 -16.05 12.48
CA CYS A 91 0.93 -17.46 12.17
C CYS A 91 -0.01 -17.67 11.00
N ARG A 92 0.29 -18.67 10.17
CA ARG A 92 -0.66 -19.22 9.20
C ARG A 92 -0.75 -20.73 9.39
N ASN A 93 -2.00 -21.22 9.46
CA ASN A 93 -2.31 -22.63 9.52
C ASN A 93 -3.35 -22.92 8.43
N GLY A 94 -2.88 -23.51 7.33
CA GLY A 94 -3.72 -23.73 6.15
C GLY A 94 -4.26 -22.42 5.57
N VAL A 95 -5.55 -22.15 5.77
CA VAL A 95 -6.21 -20.90 5.31
C VAL A 95 -6.26 -19.82 6.39
N ASP A 96 -6.14 -20.17 7.65
CA ASP A 96 -6.31 -19.26 8.77
C ASP A 96 -5.02 -18.50 9.08
N VAL A 97 -5.12 -17.18 9.20
CA VAL A 97 -4.00 -16.27 9.49
C VAL A 97 -4.27 -15.55 10.80
N PHE A 98 -3.30 -15.62 11.70
CA PHE A 98 -3.40 -15.09 13.06
C PHE A 98 -2.33 -14.03 13.31
N ILE A 99 -2.64 -13.08 14.18
CA ILE A 99 -1.70 -12.15 14.80
C ILE A 99 -1.87 -12.28 16.32
N ASN A 100 -0.83 -12.68 17.03
CA ASN A 100 -0.84 -12.86 18.49
C ASN A 100 -2.05 -13.74 18.93
N ASP A 101 -2.22 -14.88 18.29
CA ASP A 101 -3.31 -15.85 18.50
C ASP A 101 -4.72 -15.37 18.07
N GLU A 102 -4.88 -14.12 17.61
CA GLU A 102 -6.15 -13.62 17.10
C GLU A 102 -6.31 -13.95 15.60
N LEU A 103 -7.41 -14.58 15.20
CA LEU A 103 -7.75 -14.83 13.79
C LEU A 103 -8.08 -13.52 13.10
N VAL A 104 -7.23 -13.07 12.18
CA VAL A 104 -7.35 -11.76 11.50
C VAL A 104 -7.74 -11.86 10.03
N ALA A 105 -7.48 -13.00 9.39
CA ALA A 105 -7.78 -13.18 7.97
C ALA A 105 -7.89 -14.66 7.58
N LYS A 106 -8.50 -14.90 6.42
CA LYS A 106 -8.50 -16.20 5.76
C LYS A 106 -7.90 -16.07 4.38
N ALA A 107 -6.94 -16.94 4.07
CA ALA A 107 -6.36 -17.07 2.74
C ALA A 107 -7.21 -18.03 1.88
N LEU A 108 -7.00 -17.98 0.58
CA LEU A 108 -7.54 -18.93 -0.38
C LEU A 108 -6.38 -19.75 -0.96
N PHE A 109 -6.66 -20.95 -1.43
CA PHE A 109 -5.66 -21.75 -2.17
C PHE A 109 -5.63 -21.39 -3.65
N PHE A 110 -6.78 -20.97 -4.20
CA PHE A 110 -6.96 -20.66 -5.60
C PHE A 110 -7.64 -19.30 -5.76
N ASP A 111 -7.29 -18.60 -6.84
CA ASP A 111 -8.03 -17.41 -7.26
C ASP A 111 -9.36 -17.78 -7.95
N LYS A 112 -10.14 -16.76 -8.35
CA LYS A 112 -11.42 -16.95 -9.05
C LYS A 112 -11.32 -17.67 -10.41
N ASN A 113 -10.11 -17.79 -10.96
CA ASN A 113 -9.83 -18.47 -12.22
C ASN A 113 -9.23 -19.86 -12.00
N GLY A 114 -9.16 -20.35 -10.75
CA GLY A 114 -8.58 -21.64 -10.38
C GLY A 114 -7.06 -21.70 -10.42
N ARG A 115 -6.35 -20.54 -10.43
CA ARG A 115 -4.90 -20.48 -10.38
C ARG A 115 -4.39 -20.51 -8.96
N ASP A 116 -3.30 -21.24 -8.70
CA ASP A 116 -2.68 -21.34 -7.39
C ASP A 116 -2.25 -19.96 -6.84
N LEU A 117 -2.56 -19.73 -5.58
CA LEU A 117 -2.09 -18.60 -4.79
C LEU A 117 -0.88 -19.01 -3.93
N PRO A 118 0.02 -18.09 -3.57
CA PRO A 118 1.18 -18.40 -2.74
C PRO A 118 0.75 -18.94 -1.36
N ILE A 119 1.51 -19.90 -0.86
CA ILE A 119 1.27 -20.53 0.42
C ILE A 119 2.53 -20.41 1.27
N TRP A 120 2.37 -19.98 2.51
CA TRP A 120 3.32 -20.15 3.59
C TRP A 120 2.61 -20.77 4.79
N ASP A 121 3.33 -21.35 5.72
CA ASP A 121 2.79 -22.03 6.90
C ASP A 121 3.71 -21.86 8.11
N GLY A 122 3.14 -21.99 9.31
CA GLY A 122 3.87 -21.82 10.56
C GLY A 122 3.81 -20.40 11.12
N CYS A 123 4.65 -20.11 12.11
CA CYS A 123 4.68 -18.86 12.85
C CYS A 123 6.01 -18.13 12.68
N VAL A 124 5.97 -16.81 12.66
CA VAL A 124 7.13 -15.93 12.64
C VAL A 124 6.87 -14.70 13.52
N THR A 125 7.84 -14.36 14.38
CA THR A 125 7.81 -13.08 15.09
C THR A 125 8.43 -12.01 14.22
N LEU A 126 7.71 -10.90 13.98
CA LEU A 126 8.19 -9.77 13.19
C LEU A 126 9.40 -9.12 13.85
N ARG A 127 10.46 -8.92 13.08
CA ARG A 127 11.69 -8.25 13.50
C ARG A 127 11.60 -6.75 13.22
N ASN A 128 12.55 -5.99 13.78
CA ASN A 128 12.72 -4.59 13.42
C ASN A 128 12.91 -4.45 11.91
N GLY A 129 12.16 -3.54 11.29
CA GLY A 129 12.16 -3.34 9.85
C GLY A 129 11.24 -4.30 9.06
N GLU A 130 10.41 -5.08 9.74
CA GLU A 130 9.40 -5.96 9.13
C GLU A 130 7.99 -5.54 9.55
N LEU A 131 7.06 -5.59 8.60
CA LEU A 131 5.65 -5.31 8.82
C LEU A 131 4.79 -6.43 8.22
N PHE A 132 3.63 -6.64 8.81
CA PHE A 132 2.60 -7.50 8.22
C PHE A 132 1.44 -6.66 7.72
N LEU A 133 1.15 -6.80 6.43
CA LEU A 133 0.18 -5.97 5.74
C LEU A 133 -1.03 -6.79 5.32
N LEU A 134 -2.23 -6.27 5.62
CA LEU A 134 -3.49 -6.84 5.17
C LEU A 134 -4.35 -5.77 4.48
N SER A 135 -5.43 -6.21 3.89
CA SER A 135 -6.55 -5.38 3.45
C SER A 135 -7.86 -5.97 3.95
N PRO A 136 -8.88 -5.16 4.24
CA PRO A 136 -10.19 -5.65 4.67
C PRO A 136 -10.87 -6.55 3.63
N HIS A 137 -10.59 -6.33 2.35
CA HIS A 137 -11.21 -7.10 1.27
C HIS A 137 -10.73 -8.57 1.29
N PRO A 138 -11.63 -9.56 1.31
CA PRO A 138 -11.28 -10.98 1.50
C PRO A 138 -10.43 -11.56 0.37
N SER A 139 -10.55 -11.03 -0.86
CA SER A 139 -9.77 -11.48 -2.02
C SER A 139 -8.51 -10.64 -2.25
N SER A 140 -8.08 -9.83 -1.28
CA SER A 140 -6.88 -9.00 -1.43
C SER A 140 -5.62 -9.85 -1.45
N LEU A 141 -4.72 -9.55 -2.38
CA LEU A 141 -3.36 -10.08 -2.40
C LEU A 141 -2.50 -9.26 -1.42
N ASP A 142 -2.16 -9.87 -0.30
CA ASP A 142 -1.46 -9.23 0.81
C ASP A 142 -0.70 -10.25 1.68
N GLY A 143 -0.44 -9.96 2.94
CA GLY A 143 0.33 -10.81 3.85
C GLY A 143 -0.23 -12.23 4.03
N ARG A 144 -1.52 -12.45 3.74
CA ARG A 144 -2.10 -13.82 3.70
C ARG A 144 -1.30 -14.74 2.80
N TYR A 145 -0.72 -14.20 1.72
CA TYR A 145 -0.02 -14.95 0.67
C TYR A 145 1.49 -14.75 0.69
N PHE A 146 1.95 -13.58 1.11
CA PHE A 146 3.35 -13.21 1.00
C PHE A 146 4.08 -13.14 2.36
N GLY A 147 3.35 -13.26 3.49
CA GLY A 147 3.94 -13.11 4.83
C GLY A 147 4.34 -11.66 5.12
N ALA A 148 5.41 -11.52 5.91
CA ALA A 148 5.98 -10.23 6.27
C ALA A 148 6.66 -9.55 5.09
N VAL A 149 6.63 -8.21 5.08
CA VAL A 149 7.34 -7.36 4.12
C VAL A 149 8.35 -6.48 4.84
N ARG A 150 9.38 -6.01 4.14
CA ARG A 150 10.38 -5.10 4.72
C ARG A 150 9.84 -3.67 4.70
N GLU A 151 10.10 -2.90 5.75
CA GLU A 151 9.80 -1.46 5.77
C GLU A 151 10.46 -0.72 4.60
N ALA A 152 11.67 -1.15 4.20
CA ALA A 152 12.39 -0.57 3.06
C ALA A 152 11.65 -0.69 1.70
N ASP A 153 10.69 -1.60 1.61
CA ASP A 153 9.85 -1.77 0.41
C ASP A 153 8.60 -0.87 0.46
N ILE A 154 8.41 -0.06 1.52
CA ILE A 154 7.27 0.83 1.70
C ILE A 154 7.65 2.26 1.31
N LEU A 155 6.87 2.87 0.43
CA LEU A 155 7.10 4.23 -0.08
C LEU A 155 6.66 5.32 0.90
N GLY A 156 5.75 4.99 1.82
CA GLY A 156 5.23 5.91 2.82
C GLY A 156 3.84 5.57 3.32
N VAL A 157 3.38 6.34 4.30
CA VAL A 157 2.01 6.28 4.82
C VAL A 157 1.07 6.98 3.86
N ALA A 158 0.00 6.29 3.46
CA ALA A 158 -1.01 6.81 2.56
C ALA A 158 -2.14 7.51 3.35
N VAL A 159 -2.26 8.82 3.18
CA VAL A 159 -3.31 9.63 3.82
C VAL A 159 -4.32 10.01 2.74
N PRO A 160 -5.62 9.67 2.88
CA PRO A 160 -6.62 10.03 1.89
C PRO A 160 -6.73 11.56 1.76
N PHE A 161 -6.77 12.04 0.52
CA PHE A 161 -6.85 13.48 0.21
C PHE A 161 -8.19 14.09 0.64
N VAL A 162 -9.26 13.29 0.55
CA VAL A 162 -10.60 13.64 1.05
C VAL A 162 -11.06 12.46 1.90
N ARG A 163 -11.34 12.69 3.16
CA ARG A 163 -12.09 11.74 3.98
C ARG A 163 -13.51 11.70 3.43
N SER A 164 -13.87 10.66 2.68
CA SER A 164 -15.28 10.35 2.46
C SER A 164 -15.89 10.14 3.85
N SER A 165 -16.76 11.04 4.27
CA SER A 165 -17.62 10.83 5.42
C SER A 165 -18.58 9.70 5.02
N VAL A 166 -18.22 8.47 5.35
CA VAL A 166 -19.16 7.36 5.35
C VAL A 166 -20.18 7.71 6.42
N HIS A 167 -21.36 8.13 5.98
CA HIS A 167 -22.55 8.24 6.82
C HIS A 167 -22.75 6.84 7.42
N ALA A 168 -22.54 6.73 8.74
CA ALA A 168 -23.13 5.68 9.52
C ALA A 168 -24.64 5.87 9.40
N GLN A 169 -25.27 5.15 8.47
CA GLN A 169 -26.71 4.97 8.51
C GLN A 169 -26.97 4.06 9.72
N SER A 170 -27.35 4.70 10.83
CA SER A 170 -27.98 4.05 11.95
C SER A 170 -29.25 3.37 11.42
N ALA A 171 -29.24 2.04 11.43
CA ALA A 171 -30.45 1.24 11.30
C ALA A 171 -31.35 1.57 12.51
N GLY A 172 -32.51 2.16 12.23
CA GLY A 172 -33.66 2.22 13.13
C GLY A 172 -34.46 0.92 13.05
#